data_b4b21f01d9bf083044c093e0c5b94fb6
#
_entry.id   b4b21f01d9bf083044c093e0c5b94fb6
#
_cell.length_a   1.000
_cell.length_b   1.000
_cell.length_c   1.000
_cell.angle_alpha   90.00
_cell.angle_beta   90.00
_cell.angle_gamma   90.00
#
_symmetry.space_group_name_H-M   'P 1'
#
loop_
_entity.id
_entity.type
_entity.pdbx_description
1 polymer ?
#
loop_
_entity_poly.entity_id
_entity_poly.type
_entity_poly.pdbx_seq_one_letter_code
_entity_poly.pdbx_strand_id
1 'polypeptide(L)'
;MALFLSTYINRIDKKGRVSVPSSFRSVLEQNGLKGMICYPSPTLESIEGCAINRMQKISDAIESAGPFSEERNTFSSSIFADSHQIHFDQEGRVIIPGELIVSAGIIDQVSFVGMGETFQMWNPTTYEAVSYTHLRAHETLRY
;
A
#
# COMPACT_ATOMS: atom_id res chain seq x y z
N MET A 1 19.88 -2.38 -0.91
CA MET A 1 18.50 -2.89 -0.94
C MET A 1 17.70 -2.21 0.17
N ALA A 2 16.60 -1.57 -0.18
CA ALA A 2 15.82 -0.84 0.79
C ALA A 2 14.44 -1.47 0.95
N LEU A 3 14.01 -1.61 2.19
CA LEU A 3 12.75 -2.23 2.53
C LEU A 3 11.88 -1.28 3.34
N PHE A 4 10.56 -1.45 3.20
CA PHE A 4 9.59 -0.77 4.05
C PHE A 4 9.43 -1.56 5.34
N LEU A 5 9.85 -0.95 6.43
CA LEU A 5 9.86 -1.59 7.75
C LEU A 5 9.13 -0.71 8.76
N SER A 6 8.64 -1.34 9.83
CA SER A 6 7.98 -0.67 10.96
C SER A 6 6.58 -0.15 10.61
N THR A 7 5.92 0.37 11.63
CA THR A 7 4.58 0.93 11.52
C THR A 7 4.60 2.35 12.04
N TYR A 8 4.00 3.27 11.30
CA TYR A 8 3.93 4.69 11.64
C TYR A 8 2.49 5.16 11.50
N ILE A 9 2.05 6.03 12.40
CA ILE A 9 0.72 6.63 12.33
C ILE A 9 0.88 8.13 12.09
N ASN A 10 0.26 8.63 11.03
CA ASN A 10 0.25 10.05 10.68
C ASN A 10 -1.18 10.53 10.49
N ARG A 11 -1.40 11.82 10.72
CA ARG A 11 -2.70 12.45 10.49
C ARG A 11 -2.93 12.68 9.01
N ILE A 12 -4.17 12.50 8.59
CA ILE A 12 -4.65 12.84 7.25
C ILE A 12 -5.68 13.97 7.39
N ASP A 13 -5.57 14.98 6.54
CA ASP A 13 -6.51 16.11 6.58
C ASP A 13 -7.75 15.84 5.73
N LYS A 14 -8.69 16.78 5.73
CA LYS A 14 -9.95 16.64 5.00
C LYS A 14 -9.78 16.58 3.48
N LYS A 15 -8.65 17.06 2.98
CA LYS A 15 -8.34 17.02 1.54
C LYS A 15 -7.65 15.72 1.13
N GLY A 16 -7.37 14.84 2.09
CA GLY A 16 -6.68 13.58 1.83
C GLY A 16 -5.16 13.71 1.86
N ARG A 17 -4.61 14.82 2.36
CA ARG A 17 -3.16 15.00 2.47
C ARG A 17 -2.64 14.34 3.72
N VAL A 18 -1.57 13.57 3.56
CA VAL A 18 -0.88 12.89 4.65
C VAL A 18 0.61 12.87 4.37
N SER A 19 1.41 13.03 5.43
CA SER A 19 2.86 12.89 5.33
C SER A 19 3.22 11.41 5.24
N VAL A 20 4.03 11.06 4.26
CA VAL A 20 4.58 9.71 4.15
C VAL A 20 5.78 9.61 5.10
N PRO A 21 5.94 8.55 5.89
CA PRO A 21 7.09 8.41 6.77
C PRO A 21 8.40 8.60 6.01
N SER A 22 9.35 9.31 6.61
CA SER A 22 10.60 9.66 5.94
C SER A 22 11.39 8.43 5.48
N SER A 23 11.38 7.35 6.26
CA SER A 23 12.02 6.10 5.87
C SER A 23 11.35 5.48 4.64
N PHE A 24 10.04 5.58 4.51
CA PHE A 24 9.31 5.11 3.34
C PHE A 24 9.61 5.98 2.12
N ARG A 25 9.68 7.31 2.31
CA ARG A 25 10.04 8.22 1.23
C ARG A 25 11.42 7.92 0.67
N SER A 26 12.38 7.61 1.54
CA SER A 26 13.74 7.26 1.11
C SER A 26 13.73 6.03 0.20
N VAL A 27 12.95 5.01 0.55
CA VAL A 27 12.83 3.80 -0.28
C VAL A 27 12.21 4.13 -1.63
N LEU A 28 11.13 4.92 -1.62
CA LEU A 28 10.41 5.30 -2.85
C LEU A 28 11.28 6.14 -3.78
N GLU A 29 12.00 7.11 -3.24
CA GLU A 29 12.84 8.03 -4.03
C GLU A 29 14.03 7.33 -4.70
N GLN A 30 14.53 6.23 -4.14
CA GLN A 30 15.61 5.46 -4.75
C GLN A 30 15.24 4.87 -6.10
N ASN A 31 13.95 4.81 -6.43
CA ASN A 31 13.46 4.23 -7.67
C ASN A 31 13.16 5.29 -8.74
N GLY A 32 13.56 6.55 -8.51
CA GLY A 32 13.46 7.61 -9.49
C GLY A 32 12.12 8.33 -9.56
N LEU A 33 11.05 7.78 -9.00
CA LEU A 33 9.76 8.44 -8.91
C LEU A 33 9.65 9.13 -7.56
N LYS A 34 9.42 10.43 -7.56
CA LYS A 34 9.17 11.19 -6.33
C LYS A 34 7.71 11.06 -5.94
N GLY A 35 7.32 9.86 -5.59
CA GLY A 35 5.94 9.53 -5.27
C GLY A 35 5.79 8.05 -4.99
N MET A 36 4.56 7.58 -5.08
CA MET A 36 4.23 6.17 -4.84
C MET A 36 3.14 5.70 -5.78
N ILE A 37 3.08 4.39 -5.95
CA ILE A 37 1.94 3.73 -6.58
C ILE A 37 1.06 3.18 -5.47
N CYS A 38 -0.24 3.36 -5.56
CA CYS A 38 -1.16 2.76 -4.60
C CYS A 38 -2.43 2.24 -5.28
N TYR A 39 -3.01 1.22 -4.69
CA TYR A 39 -4.23 0.58 -5.17
C TYR A 39 -4.97 -0.05 -3.99
N PRO A 40 -6.30 -0.25 -4.10
CA PRO A 40 -7.03 -0.91 -3.02
C PRO A 40 -6.62 -2.37 -2.92
N SER A 41 -6.47 -2.88 -1.70
CA SER A 41 -6.19 -4.30 -1.51
C SER A 41 -7.36 -5.13 -2.02
N PRO A 42 -7.11 -6.18 -2.80
CA PRO A 42 -8.19 -7.05 -3.27
C PRO A 42 -8.81 -7.92 -2.18
N THR A 43 -8.15 -8.07 -1.04
CA THR A 43 -8.58 -9.00 0.03
C THR A 43 -8.76 -8.35 1.39
N LEU A 44 -8.14 -7.18 1.62
CA LEU A 44 -8.12 -6.53 2.94
C LEU A 44 -8.73 -5.12 2.84
N GLU A 45 -9.19 -4.60 3.96
CA GLU A 45 -9.70 -3.23 4.05
C GLU A 45 -8.54 -2.26 4.23
N SER A 46 -7.67 -2.20 3.23
CA SER A 46 -6.47 -1.39 3.24
C SER A 46 -6.10 -0.92 1.84
N ILE A 47 -5.11 -0.03 1.78
CA ILE A 47 -4.51 0.44 0.54
C ILE A 47 -3.11 -0.13 0.47
N GLU A 48 -2.78 -0.76 -0.66
CA GLU A 48 -1.42 -1.22 -0.93
C GLU A 48 -0.61 -0.08 -1.52
N GLY A 49 0.64 0.06 -1.09
CA GLY A 49 1.56 1.06 -1.62
C GLY A 49 2.90 0.44 -1.99
N CYS A 50 3.52 0.98 -3.03
CA CYS A 50 4.82 0.49 -3.48
C CYS A 50 5.52 1.48 -4.40
N ALA A 51 6.76 1.18 -4.74
CA ALA A 51 7.52 1.93 -5.75
C ALA A 51 7.18 1.43 -7.16
N ILE A 52 7.47 2.23 -8.15
CA ILE A 52 7.16 1.91 -9.55
C ILE A 52 7.87 0.63 -10.03
N ASN A 53 9.08 0.37 -9.57
CA ASN A 53 9.81 -0.84 -9.98
C ASN A 53 9.12 -2.12 -9.49
N ARG A 54 8.40 -2.06 -8.38
CA ARG A 54 7.61 -3.20 -7.90
C ARG A 54 6.48 -3.54 -8.88
N MET A 55 5.83 -2.51 -9.41
CA MET A 55 4.79 -2.69 -10.43
C MET A 55 5.37 -3.31 -11.69
N GLN A 56 6.58 -2.93 -12.07
CA GLN A 56 7.26 -3.52 -13.21
C GLN A 56 7.57 -5.00 -12.99
N LYS A 57 8.01 -5.38 -11.79
CA LYS A 57 8.24 -6.79 -11.44
C LYS A 57 6.95 -7.60 -11.51
N ILE A 58 5.85 -7.05 -11.03
CA ILE A 58 4.54 -7.71 -11.11
C ILE A 58 4.13 -7.90 -12.57
N SER A 59 4.30 -6.87 -13.38
CA SER A 59 3.99 -6.93 -14.80
C SER A 59 4.81 -8.02 -15.51
N ASP A 60 6.11 -8.09 -15.23
CA ASP A 60 7.00 -9.09 -15.82
C ASP A 60 6.60 -10.51 -15.41
N ALA A 61 6.24 -10.71 -14.16
CA ALA A 61 5.79 -12.01 -13.65
C ALA A 61 4.49 -12.45 -14.32
N ILE A 62 3.57 -11.52 -14.54
CA ILE A 62 2.28 -11.80 -15.20
C ILE A 62 2.50 -12.15 -16.66
N GLU A 63 3.38 -11.44 -17.36
CA GLU A 63 3.71 -11.74 -18.76
C GLU A 63 4.31 -13.15 -18.90
N SER A 64 5.09 -13.59 -17.91
CA SER A 64 5.65 -14.95 -17.89
C SER A 64 4.59 -16.03 -17.74
N ALA A 65 3.42 -15.72 -17.18
CA ALA A 65 2.32 -16.67 -16.99
C ALA A 65 1.52 -16.92 -18.28
N GLY A 66 1.74 -16.12 -19.31
CA GLY A 66 1.09 -16.27 -20.60
C GLY A 66 -0.06 -15.28 -20.82
N PRO A 67 -0.34 -14.95 -22.10
CA PRO A 67 -1.24 -13.84 -22.44
C PRO A 67 -2.73 -14.10 -22.18
N PHE A 68 -3.13 -15.35 -22.00
CA PHE A 68 -4.54 -15.74 -21.82
C PHE A 68 -4.83 -16.35 -20.46
N SER A 69 -3.94 -16.21 -19.48
CA SER A 69 -4.17 -16.75 -18.14
C SER A 69 -5.24 -15.95 -17.41
N GLU A 70 -6.04 -16.63 -16.59
CA GLU A 70 -7.00 -15.98 -15.70
C GLU A 70 -6.30 -15.10 -14.69
N GLU A 71 -5.12 -15.52 -14.23
CA GLU A 71 -4.28 -14.76 -13.30
C GLU A 71 -3.94 -13.38 -13.88
N ARG A 72 -3.55 -13.34 -15.16
CA ARG A 72 -3.26 -12.07 -15.83
C ARG A 72 -4.46 -11.14 -15.83
N ASN A 73 -5.63 -11.64 -16.18
CA ASN A 73 -6.85 -10.83 -16.21
C ASN A 73 -7.24 -10.33 -14.83
N THR A 74 -7.10 -11.17 -13.81
CA THR A 74 -7.40 -10.80 -12.43
C THR A 74 -6.47 -9.69 -11.94
N PHE A 75 -5.17 -9.84 -12.14
CA PHE A 75 -4.19 -8.82 -11.75
C PHE A 75 -4.39 -7.52 -12.52
N SER A 76 -4.62 -7.58 -13.81
CA SER A 76 -4.82 -6.39 -14.63
C SER A 76 -6.04 -5.58 -14.17
N SER A 77 -7.13 -6.26 -13.84
CA SER A 77 -8.36 -5.60 -13.38
C SER A 77 -8.26 -5.12 -11.94
N SER A 78 -7.71 -5.94 -11.04
CA SER A 78 -7.71 -5.66 -9.60
C SER A 78 -6.56 -4.74 -9.15
N ILE A 79 -5.44 -4.78 -9.85
CA ILE A 79 -4.25 -4.03 -9.44
C ILE A 79 -3.95 -2.92 -10.43
N PHE A 80 -3.65 -3.24 -11.68
CA PHE A 80 -3.20 -2.22 -12.64
C PHE A 80 -4.28 -1.19 -12.97
N ALA A 81 -5.51 -1.64 -13.23
CA ALA A 81 -6.60 -0.74 -13.58
C ALA A 81 -6.99 0.21 -12.45
N ASP A 82 -6.86 -0.25 -11.20
CA ASP A 82 -7.22 0.52 -10.02
C ASP A 82 -6.04 1.24 -9.37
N SER A 83 -4.85 1.18 -9.98
CA SER A 83 -3.65 1.83 -9.46
C SER A 83 -3.65 3.32 -9.72
N HIS A 84 -3.10 4.05 -8.76
CA HIS A 84 -2.90 5.49 -8.83
C HIS A 84 -1.42 5.81 -8.62
N GLN A 85 -0.88 6.66 -9.49
CA GLN A 85 0.46 7.20 -9.34
C GLN A 85 0.35 8.55 -8.65
N ILE A 86 0.89 8.67 -7.46
CA ILE A 86 0.74 9.84 -6.60
C ILE A 86 2.12 10.45 -6.35
N HIS A 87 2.24 11.76 -6.58
CA HIS A 87 3.51 12.47 -6.41
C HIS A 87 3.58 13.13 -5.03
N PHE A 88 4.80 13.20 -4.48
CA PHE A 88 5.06 13.97 -3.27
C PHE A 88 4.97 15.46 -3.55
N ASP A 89 4.45 16.21 -2.59
CA ASP A 89 4.62 17.66 -2.59
C ASP A 89 6.00 18.01 -2.00
N GLN A 90 6.29 19.29 -1.87
CA GLN A 90 7.59 19.76 -1.37
C GLN A 90 7.87 19.36 0.08
N GLU A 91 6.82 19.04 0.83
CA GLU A 91 6.92 18.66 2.24
C GLU A 91 6.86 17.15 2.47
N GLY A 92 6.88 16.36 1.40
CA GLY A 92 6.83 14.91 1.49
C GLY A 92 5.44 14.35 1.78
N ARG A 93 4.39 15.13 1.50
CA ARG A 93 3.01 14.70 1.64
C ARG A 93 2.47 14.22 0.32
N VAL A 94 1.47 13.37 0.37
CA VAL A 94 0.70 12.93 -0.78
C VAL A 94 -0.77 13.25 -0.56
N ILE A 95 -1.54 13.33 -1.65
CA ILE A 95 -2.99 13.41 -1.57
C ILE A 95 -3.53 12.05 -1.99
N ILE A 96 -4.16 11.34 -1.06
CA ILE A 96 -4.74 10.04 -1.34
C ILE A 96 -6.09 10.24 -2.00
N PRO A 97 -6.37 9.57 -3.14
CA PRO A 97 -7.68 9.66 -3.78
C PRO A 97 -8.82 9.29 -2.82
N GLY A 98 -9.92 10.04 -2.86
CA GLY A 98 -11.05 9.86 -1.97
C GLY A 98 -11.64 8.46 -2.02
N GLU A 99 -11.67 7.83 -3.19
CA GLU A 99 -12.18 6.47 -3.35
C GLU A 99 -11.36 5.45 -2.57
N LEU A 100 -10.05 5.65 -2.47
CA LEU A 100 -9.17 4.77 -1.67
C LEU A 100 -9.39 5.00 -0.18
N ILE A 101 -9.56 6.25 0.22
CA ILE A 101 -9.85 6.60 1.61
C ILE A 101 -11.14 5.92 2.07
N VAL A 102 -12.17 5.98 1.26
CA VAL A 102 -13.46 5.34 1.56
C VAL A 102 -13.32 3.83 1.63
N SER A 103 -12.65 3.23 0.65
CA SER A 103 -12.49 1.77 0.60
C SER A 103 -11.72 1.21 1.80
N ALA A 104 -10.78 1.95 2.33
CA ALA A 104 -9.98 1.55 3.50
C ALA A 104 -10.59 2.02 4.83
N GLY A 105 -11.69 2.75 4.79
CA GLY A 105 -12.34 3.26 6.00
C GLY A 105 -11.47 4.24 6.79
N ILE A 106 -10.59 4.95 6.11
CA ILE A 106 -9.69 5.94 6.74
C ILE A 106 -10.49 7.19 7.07
N ILE A 107 -10.27 7.73 8.26
CA ILE A 107 -11.00 8.91 8.75
C ILE A 107 -10.05 10.09 8.96
N ASP A 108 -9.24 10.06 10.02
CA ASP A 108 -8.36 11.17 10.40
C ASP A 108 -6.91 10.76 10.64
N GLN A 109 -6.61 9.47 10.62
CA GLN A 109 -5.27 8.94 10.81
C GLN A 109 -5.03 7.78 9.85
N VAL A 110 -3.78 7.60 9.45
CA VAL A 110 -3.34 6.50 8.60
C VAL A 110 -2.21 5.76 9.28
N SER A 111 -2.34 4.44 9.42
CA SER A 111 -1.22 3.58 9.78
C SER A 111 -0.50 3.15 8.53
N PHE A 112 0.78 3.51 8.43
CA PHE A 112 1.68 3.04 7.38
C PHE A 112 2.40 1.81 7.90
N VAL A 113 2.17 0.67 7.29
CA VAL A 113 2.68 -0.63 7.77
C VAL A 113 3.66 -1.19 6.74
N GLY A 114 4.92 -1.29 7.12
CA GLY A 114 5.95 -1.85 6.24
C GLY A 114 5.77 -3.35 6.07
N MET A 115 5.85 -3.80 4.83
CA MET A 115 5.68 -5.21 4.45
C MET A 115 6.88 -5.74 3.67
N GLY A 116 8.03 -5.09 3.78
CA GLY A 116 9.23 -5.46 3.03
C GLY A 116 9.31 -4.73 1.70
N GLU A 117 8.98 -5.36 0.60
CA GLU A 117 9.01 -4.71 -0.73
C GLU A 117 7.83 -3.76 -0.98
N THR A 118 6.80 -3.84 -0.16
CA THR A 118 5.59 -3.02 -0.25
C THR A 118 5.25 -2.46 1.11
N PHE A 119 4.23 -1.63 1.18
CA PHE A 119 3.65 -1.18 2.45
C PHE A 119 2.14 -1.09 2.30
N GLN A 120 1.46 -0.99 3.44
CA GLN A 120 0.02 -0.87 3.50
C GLN A 120 -0.36 0.40 4.24
N MET A 121 -1.52 0.93 3.89
CA MET A 121 -2.11 2.07 4.59
C MET A 121 -3.48 1.64 5.12
N TRP A 122 -3.69 1.86 6.41
CA TRP A 122 -4.87 1.40 7.12
C TRP A 122 -5.47 2.50 7.99
N ASN A 123 -6.76 2.39 8.26
CA ASN A 123 -7.32 3.01 9.45
C ASN A 123 -6.67 2.33 10.67
N PRO A 124 -6.06 3.08 11.61
CA PRO A 124 -5.36 2.48 12.74
C PRO A 124 -6.22 1.53 13.58
N THR A 125 -7.48 1.86 13.79
CA THR A 125 -8.41 1.00 14.55
C THR A 125 -8.66 -0.31 13.84
N THR A 126 -8.86 -0.27 12.53
CA THR A 126 -9.07 -1.47 11.71
C THR A 126 -7.81 -2.34 11.72
N TYR A 127 -6.65 -1.74 11.57
CA TYR A 127 -5.38 -2.46 11.58
C TYR A 127 -5.14 -3.18 12.91
N GLU A 128 -5.40 -2.50 14.02
CA GLU A 128 -5.26 -3.08 15.35
C GLU A 128 -6.12 -4.34 15.52
N ALA A 129 -7.37 -4.27 15.09
CA ALA A 129 -8.29 -5.40 15.17
C ALA A 129 -7.82 -6.58 14.33
N VAL A 130 -7.35 -6.34 13.10
CA VAL A 130 -6.84 -7.36 12.20
C VAL A 130 -5.54 -7.95 12.72
N SER A 131 -4.62 -7.12 13.18
CA SER A 131 -3.34 -7.54 13.74
C SER A 131 -3.51 -8.43 14.97
N TYR A 132 -4.42 -8.06 15.87
CA TYR A 132 -4.74 -8.85 17.05
C TYR A 132 -5.30 -10.22 16.67
N THR A 133 -6.24 -10.26 15.73
CA THR A 133 -6.84 -11.51 15.26
C THR A 133 -5.78 -12.43 14.62
N HIS A 134 -4.88 -11.85 13.87
CA HIS A 134 -3.80 -12.59 13.20
C HIS A 134 -2.82 -13.20 14.20
N LEU A 135 -2.43 -12.44 15.22
CA LEU A 135 -1.58 -12.94 16.30
C LEU A 135 -2.24 -14.09 17.05
N ARG A 136 -3.52 -13.98 17.31
CA ARG A 136 -4.29 -15.03 17.99
C ARG A 136 -4.36 -16.32 17.17
N ALA A 137 -4.53 -16.20 15.88
CA ALA A 137 -4.50 -17.34 14.96
C ALA A 137 -3.13 -18.02 14.96
N HIS A 138 -2.05 -17.24 15.01
CA HIS A 138 -0.68 -17.75 15.11
C HIS A 138 -0.43 -18.50 16.40
N GLU A 139 -0.90 -18.00 17.52
CA GLU A 139 -0.79 -18.67 18.81
C GLU A 139 -1.53 -20.02 18.82
N THR A 140 -2.69 -20.06 18.21
CA THR A 140 -3.49 -21.28 18.09
C THR A 140 -2.78 -22.34 17.23
N LEU A 141 -2.06 -21.93 16.22
CA LEU A 141 -1.34 -22.84 15.31
C LEU A 141 -0.07 -23.45 15.93
N ARG A 142 0.43 -22.89 17.03
CA ARG A 142 1.62 -23.40 17.74
C ARG A 142 1.34 -24.63 18.59
N TYR A 143 0.11 -24.93 18.82
CA TYR A 143 -0.33 -26.05 19.64
C TYR A 143 -1.15 -27.01 18.78
#